data_15ffac189944bbd866675b99e6e3e7c8
#
_entry.id   15ffac189944bbd866675b99e6e3e7c8
#
_cell.length_a   1.000
_cell.length_b   1.000
_cell.length_c   1.000
_cell.angle_alpha   90.00
_cell.angle_beta   90.00
_cell.angle_gamma   90.00
#
_symmetry.space_group_name_H-M   'P 1'
#
loop_
_entity.id
_entity.type
_entity.pdbx_description
1 polymer ?
#
loop_
_entity_poly.entity_id
_entity_poly.type
_entity_poly.pdbx_seq_one_letter_code
_entity_poly.pdbx_strand_id
1 'polypeptide(L)'
;MNIQAEQVTVNTGLTIAHVKEIAIEVFEGNFYKLTGMARETADKRAREITDQFIQELAAKNPAGMQAAEDPDFQHSLFTAQKEYARCGDKELGDILVDILVDRTKQEERSLLQIVLNESLSVAPKLNSEQLDILACCFNVCYTRSLIIRDIATFANYLNNAILIFSEPINSKPSNYNHLEFVGCASIRTGSRDPIQILIDTYQAVFCKGYPVDAIKAIEDIEPSIRKVHIPCLHDSSLIQAGGMDDNTIKNMCSKAGISEELANQLIQINRQYLMNQQEAREFLGNICPGFPKFLDDAANTPFNSMELTSVGIAIAHAHSRKKAGFDADLSIWI
;
A
#
# COMPACT_ATOMS: atom_id res chain seq x y z
N MET A 1 -16.02 39.69 -47.49
CA MET A 1 -16.82 38.81 -46.65
C MET A 1 -15.89 37.71 -46.12
N ASN A 2 -15.45 37.82 -44.90
CA ASN A 2 -14.66 36.75 -44.25
C ASN A 2 -15.63 35.88 -43.47
N ILE A 3 -15.78 34.64 -43.92
CA ILE A 3 -16.49 33.62 -43.16
C ILE A 3 -15.46 32.96 -42.26
N GLN A 4 -15.49 33.27 -40.95
CA GLN A 4 -14.79 32.50 -39.93
C GLN A 4 -15.60 31.24 -39.71
N ALA A 5 -14.98 30.08 -40.01
CA ALA A 5 -15.50 28.79 -39.60
C ALA A 5 -15.22 28.61 -38.12
N GLU A 6 -16.23 28.68 -37.27
CA GLU A 6 -16.15 28.20 -35.89
C GLU A 6 -15.87 26.69 -35.91
N GLN A 7 -14.74 26.29 -35.36
CA GLN A 7 -14.45 24.89 -35.11
C GLN A 7 -15.36 24.42 -33.99
N VAL A 8 -16.41 23.72 -34.34
CA VAL A 8 -17.25 22.96 -33.40
C VAL A 8 -16.46 21.73 -33.02
N THR A 9 -15.83 21.73 -31.84
CA THR A 9 -15.22 20.53 -31.25
C THR A 9 -16.37 19.66 -30.73
N VAL A 10 -16.78 18.68 -31.52
CA VAL A 10 -17.71 17.64 -31.04
C VAL A 10 -16.92 16.76 -30.09
N ASN A 11 -17.18 16.88 -28.79
CA ASN A 11 -16.64 16.01 -27.78
C ASN A 11 -17.38 14.66 -27.89
N THR A 12 -16.77 13.69 -28.59
CA THR A 12 -17.35 12.34 -28.82
C THR A 12 -17.12 11.38 -27.67
N GLY A 13 -16.60 11.86 -26.54
CA GLY A 13 -16.34 11.03 -25.33
C GLY A 13 -17.61 10.81 -24.50
N LEU A 14 -17.64 9.69 -23.77
CA LEU A 14 -18.68 9.40 -22.78
C LEU A 14 -18.71 10.48 -21.70
N THR A 15 -19.93 10.96 -21.41
CA THR A 15 -20.17 11.88 -20.29
C THR A 15 -20.41 11.11 -18.99
N ILE A 16 -20.26 11.76 -17.84
CA ILE A 16 -20.62 11.21 -16.53
C ILE A 16 -22.06 10.67 -16.53
N ALA A 17 -22.99 11.36 -17.18
CA ALA A 17 -24.39 10.93 -17.28
C ALA A 17 -24.52 9.61 -18.05
N HIS A 18 -23.82 9.47 -19.18
CA HIS A 18 -23.83 8.23 -19.97
C HIS A 18 -23.23 7.04 -19.18
N VAL A 19 -22.11 7.26 -18.49
CA VAL A 19 -21.49 6.19 -17.66
C VAL A 19 -22.43 5.75 -16.54
N LYS A 20 -23.12 6.69 -15.90
CA LYS A 20 -24.11 6.38 -14.87
C LYS A 20 -25.31 5.60 -15.41
N GLU A 21 -25.82 5.97 -16.58
CA GLU A 21 -26.92 5.28 -17.26
C GLU A 21 -26.54 3.83 -17.58
N ILE A 22 -25.39 3.62 -18.23
CA ILE A 22 -24.83 2.27 -18.51
C ILE A 22 -24.69 1.45 -17.22
N ALA A 23 -24.13 2.02 -16.16
CA ALA A 23 -23.92 1.32 -14.88
C ALA A 23 -25.24 0.85 -14.25
N ILE A 24 -26.29 1.67 -14.30
CA ILE A 24 -27.60 1.31 -13.75
C ILE A 24 -28.29 0.26 -14.63
N GLU A 25 -28.24 0.39 -15.97
CA GLU A 25 -28.79 -0.61 -16.89
C GLU A 25 -28.12 -1.98 -16.73
N VAL A 26 -26.78 -2.02 -16.56
CA VAL A 26 -26.04 -3.27 -16.32
C VAL A 26 -26.51 -3.92 -15.03
N PHE A 27 -26.69 -3.15 -13.95
CA PHE A 27 -27.21 -3.69 -12.69
C PHE A 27 -28.62 -4.20 -12.82
N GLU A 28 -29.57 -3.41 -13.34
CA GLU A 28 -30.98 -3.77 -13.48
C GLU A 28 -31.18 -4.99 -14.38
N GLY A 29 -30.37 -5.12 -15.44
CA GLY A 29 -30.45 -6.25 -16.38
C GLY A 29 -29.92 -7.58 -15.81
N ASN A 30 -29.03 -7.54 -14.83
CA ASN A 30 -28.30 -8.72 -14.33
C ASN A 30 -28.59 -9.08 -12.86
N PHE A 31 -29.22 -8.19 -12.08
CA PHE A 31 -29.45 -8.42 -10.67
C PHE A 31 -30.60 -9.39 -10.39
N TYR A 32 -30.53 -10.14 -9.28
CA TYR A 32 -31.53 -11.13 -8.88
C TYR A 32 -32.94 -10.52 -8.74
N LYS A 33 -33.96 -11.31 -9.03
CA LYS A 33 -35.37 -10.95 -8.79
C LYS A 33 -35.68 -10.96 -7.29
N LEU A 34 -35.24 -9.92 -6.60
CA LEU A 34 -35.65 -9.64 -5.23
C LEU A 34 -37.07 -9.05 -5.21
N THR A 35 -37.77 -9.16 -4.10
CA THR A 35 -39.13 -8.65 -3.94
C THR A 35 -39.25 -7.66 -2.78
N GLY A 36 -40.22 -6.72 -2.90
CA GLY A 36 -40.53 -5.78 -1.83
C GLY A 36 -39.34 -4.93 -1.35
N MET A 37 -39.26 -4.73 -0.03
CA MET A 37 -38.23 -3.90 0.60
C MET A 37 -36.78 -4.36 0.33
N ALA A 38 -36.56 -5.67 0.09
CA ALA A 38 -35.24 -6.17 -0.24
C ALA A 38 -34.74 -5.64 -1.59
N ARG A 39 -35.63 -5.54 -2.58
CA ARG A 39 -35.32 -4.96 -3.88
C ARG A 39 -35.01 -3.46 -3.74
N GLU A 40 -35.87 -2.71 -3.05
CA GLU A 40 -35.67 -1.28 -2.86
C GLU A 40 -34.32 -0.98 -2.15
N THR A 41 -33.96 -1.79 -1.16
CA THR A 41 -32.70 -1.69 -0.46
C THR A 41 -31.50 -1.98 -1.39
N ALA A 42 -31.58 -3.02 -2.20
CA ALA A 42 -30.55 -3.39 -3.15
C ALA A 42 -30.36 -2.33 -4.23
N ASP A 43 -31.45 -1.83 -4.82
CA ASP A 43 -31.43 -0.76 -5.83
C ASP A 43 -30.81 0.54 -5.27
N LYS A 44 -31.17 0.91 -4.03
CA LYS A 44 -30.60 2.07 -3.34
C LYS A 44 -29.08 1.92 -3.18
N ARG A 45 -28.61 0.78 -2.67
CA ARG A 45 -27.18 0.50 -2.47
C ARG A 45 -26.41 0.44 -3.80
N ALA A 46 -26.98 -0.16 -4.84
CA ALA A 46 -26.35 -0.19 -6.16
C ALA A 46 -26.15 1.23 -6.73
N ARG A 47 -27.13 2.12 -6.55
CA ARG A 47 -27.00 3.53 -6.93
C ARG A 47 -25.94 4.25 -6.09
N GLU A 48 -25.92 4.00 -4.79
CA GLU A 48 -24.93 4.59 -3.85
C GLU A 48 -23.49 4.27 -4.27
N ILE A 49 -23.16 2.99 -4.51
CA ILE A 49 -21.80 2.60 -4.94
C ILE A 49 -21.49 3.11 -6.35
N THR A 50 -22.48 3.17 -7.23
CA THR A 50 -22.30 3.72 -8.58
C THR A 50 -21.96 5.20 -8.53
N ASP A 51 -22.70 5.99 -7.74
CA ASP A 51 -22.45 7.42 -7.57
C ASP A 51 -21.06 7.67 -6.96
N GLN A 52 -20.65 6.87 -5.96
CA GLN A 52 -19.34 6.93 -5.35
C GLN A 52 -18.24 6.58 -6.38
N PHE A 53 -18.41 5.52 -7.16
CA PHE A 53 -17.45 5.14 -8.21
C PHE A 53 -17.28 6.26 -9.23
N ILE A 54 -18.37 6.84 -9.74
CA ILE A 54 -18.32 7.93 -10.73
C ILE A 54 -17.60 9.16 -10.15
N GLN A 55 -17.83 9.48 -8.90
CA GLN A 55 -17.19 10.59 -8.19
C GLN A 55 -15.66 10.38 -8.08
N GLU A 56 -15.24 9.20 -7.64
CA GLU A 56 -13.83 8.82 -7.52
C GLU A 56 -13.16 8.72 -8.90
N LEU A 57 -13.85 8.18 -9.90
CA LEU A 57 -13.36 8.09 -11.28
C LEU A 57 -13.11 9.49 -11.86
N ALA A 58 -14.06 10.40 -11.70
CA ALA A 58 -13.92 11.77 -12.19
C ALA A 58 -12.76 12.52 -11.52
N ALA A 59 -12.48 12.21 -10.25
CA ALA A 59 -11.38 12.82 -9.50
C ALA A 59 -10.01 12.21 -9.84
N LYS A 60 -9.92 10.87 -9.97
CA LYS A 60 -8.64 10.15 -10.06
C LYS A 60 -8.25 9.75 -11.49
N ASN A 61 -9.22 9.41 -12.34
CA ASN A 61 -8.98 8.97 -13.72
C ASN A 61 -10.13 9.37 -14.67
N PRO A 62 -10.30 10.65 -14.99
CA PRO A 62 -11.40 11.09 -15.87
C PRO A 62 -11.39 10.41 -17.25
N ALA A 63 -10.21 10.03 -17.77
CA ALA A 63 -10.07 9.31 -19.04
C ALA A 63 -10.66 7.90 -18.99
N GLY A 64 -10.74 7.30 -17.79
CA GLY A 64 -11.28 5.95 -17.58
C GLY A 64 -12.78 5.81 -17.81
N MET A 65 -13.52 6.90 -18.08
CA MET A 65 -14.96 6.83 -18.41
C MET A 65 -15.24 5.97 -19.64
N GLN A 66 -14.30 5.89 -20.59
CA GLN A 66 -14.43 5.08 -21.80
C GLN A 66 -14.46 3.57 -21.49
N ALA A 67 -13.92 3.14 -20.36
CA ALA A 67 -13.98 1.74 -19.92
C ALA A 67 -15.43 1.24 -19.76
N ALA A 68 -16.42 2.12 -19.58
CA ALA A 68 -17.81 1.75 -19.45
C ALA A 68 -18.40 1.06 -20.73
N GLU A 69 -17.73 1.17 -21.87
CA GLU A 69 -18.11 0.46 -23.11
C GLU A 69 -17.46 -0.93 -23.21
N ASP A 70 -16.47 -1.25 -22.36
CA ASP A 70 -15.80 -2.55 -22.33
C ASP A 70 -16.66 -3.60 -21.59
N PRO A 71 -17.01 -4.74 -22.24
CA PRO A 71 -17.82 -5.78 -21.60
C PRO A 71 -17.18 -6.38 -20.34
N ASP A 72 -15.85 -6.52 -20.28
CA ASP A 72 -15.13 -7.03 -19.11
C ASP A 72 -15.19 -6.04 -17.94
N PHE A 73 -15.11 -4.74 -18.24
CA PHE A 73 -15.30 -3.71 -17.23
C PHE A 73 -16.75 -3.68 -16.73
N GLN A 74 -17.75 -3.78 -17.61
CA GLN A 74 -19.16 -3.86 -17.19
C GLN A 74 -19.42 -5.04 -16.25
N HIS A 75 -18.79 -6.20 -16.51
CA HIS A 75 -18.84 -7.35 -15.61
C HIS A 75 -18.23 -7.05 -14.24
N SER A 76 -17.09 -6.38 -14.21
CA SER A 76 -16.40 -5.96 -12.99
C SER A 76 -17.23 -4.96 -12.18
N LEU A 77 -17.82 -3.98 -12.86
CA LEU A 77 -18.73 -3.00 -12.25
C LEU A 77 -19.96 -3.67 -11.66
N PHE A 78 -20.60 -4.58 -12.41
CA PHE A 78 -21.74 -5.36 -11.91
C PHE A 78 -21.36 -6.20 -10.68
N THR A 79 -20.17 -6.82 -10.67
CA THR A 79 -19.68 -7.59 -9.52
C THR A 79 -19.61 -6.72 -8.27
N ALA A 80 -19.03 -5.53 -8.35
CA ALA A 80 -18.97 -4.60 -7.23
C ALA A 80 -20.35 -4.13 -6.77
N GLN A 81 -21.23 -3.75 -7.72
CA GLN A 81 -22.61 -3.36 -7.43
C GLN A 81 -23.40 -4.47 -6.73
N LYS A 82 -23.31 -5.71 -7.25
CA LYS A 82 -23.99 -6.88 -6.71
C LYS A 82 -23.56 -7.18 -5.27
N GLU A 83 -22.27 -7.16 -5.00
CA GLU A 83 -21.74 -7.50 -3.68
C GLU A 83 -22.06 -6.40 -2.65
N TYR A 84 -21.93 -5.14 -3.02
CA TYR A 84 -22.30 -4.04 -2.14
C TYR A 84 -23.84 -3.96 -1.92
N ALA A 85 -24.64 -4.17 -2.95
CA ALA A 85 -26.10 -4.22 -2.83
C ALA A 85 -26.55 -5.28 -1.83
N ARG A 86 -25.85 -6.41 -1.77
CA ARG A 86 -26.12 -7.51 -0.85
C ARG A 86 -25.82 -7.16 0.61
N CYS A 87 -24.64 -6.62 0.91
CA CYS A 87 -24.18 -6.41 2.29
C CYS A 87 -24.40 -4.97 2.81
N GLY A 88 -24.22 -3.94 1.97
CA GLY A 88 -24.26 -2.55 2.35
C GLY A 88 -23.13 -2.12 3.29
N ASP A 89 -22.04 -2.85 3.32
CA ASP A 89 -20.86 -2.54 4.12
C ASP A 89 -20.06 -1.43 3.45
N LYS A 90 -19.94 -0.29 4.14
CA LYS A 90 -19.30 0.91 3.58
C LYS A 90 -17.79 0.75 3.39
N GLU A 91 -17.11 0.08 4.33
CA GLU A 91 -15.68 -0.17 4.23
C GLU A 91 -15.37 -1.04 3.01
N LEU A 92 -16.14 -2.11 2.82
CA LEU A 92 -16.07 -2.92 1.60
C LEU A 92 -16.39 -2.09 0.35
N GLY A 93 -17.43 -1.25 0.39
CA GLY A 93 -17.79 -0.36 -0.72
C GLY A 93 -16.64 0.53 -1.16
N ASP A 94 -15.94 1.14 -0.20
CA ASP A 94 -14.77 1.98 -0.46
C ASP A 94 -13.64 1.21 -1.15
N ILE A 95 -13.38 -0.02 -0.72
CA ILE A 95 -12.36 -0.89 -1.32
C ILE A 95 -12.76 -1.28 -2.75
N LEU A 96 -14.01 -1.69 -2.95
CA LEU A 96 -14.51 -2.07 -4.29
C LEU A 96 -14.44 -0.90 -5.28
N VAL A 97 -14.80 0.30 -4.85
CA VAL A 97 -14.70 1.51 -5.68
C VAL A 97 -13.24 1.82 -6.03
N ASP A 98 -12.33 1.72 -5.07
CA ASP A 98 -10.91 2.00 -5.31
C ASP A 98 -10.30 1.01 -6.32
N ILE A 99 -10.61 -0.30 -6.18
CA ILE A 99 -10.22 -1.35 -7.14
C ILE A 99 -10.83 -1.10 -8.53
N LEU A 100 -12.11 -0.70 -8.61
CA LEU A 100 -12.77 -0.37 -9.90
C LEU A 100 -12.09 0.81 -10.60
N VAL A 101 -11.70 1.86 -9.86
CA VAL A 101 -10.99 3.00 -10.43
C VAL A 101 -9.62 2.56 -10.97
N ASP A 102 -8.88 1.74 -10.25
CA ASP A 102 -7.62 1.21 -10.77
C ASP A 102 -7.83 0.28 -11.98
N ARG A 103 -8.95 -0.48 -12.03
CA ARG A 103 -9.30 -1.29 -13.19
C ARG A 103 -9.54 -0.45 -14.46
N THR A 104 -10.08 0.77 -14.34
CA THR A 104 -10.27 1.66 -15.51
C THR A 104 -8.98 2.16 -16.14
N LYS A 105 -7.83 1.98 -15.49
CA LYS A 105 -6.51 2.33 -16.02
C LYS A 105 -5.91 1.21 -16.91
N GLN A 106 -6.55 0.04 -16.96
CA GLN A 106 -6.05 -1.13 -17.67
C GLN A 106 -6.78 -1.28 -19.00
N GLU A 107 -6.11 -0.93 -20.10
CA GLU A 107 -6.66 -1.00 -21.47
C GLU A 107 -6.50 -2.40 -22.08
N GLU A 108 -5.45 -3.13 -21.69
CA GLU A 108 -5.13 -4.46 -22.21
C GLU A 108 -5.28 -5.54 -21.13
N ARG A 109 -5.48 -6.79 -21.55
CA ARG A 109 -5.56 -7.94 -20.64
C ARG A 109 -4.20 -8.28 -20.04
N SER A 110 -3.78 -7.49 -19.07
CA SER A 110 -2.57 -7.68 -18.27
C SER A 110 -2.82 -8.56 -17.04
N LEU A 111 -1.73 -9.00 -16.38
CA LEU A 111 -1.85 -9.67 -15.08
C LEU A 111 -2.56 -8.76 -14.06
N LEU A 112 -2.22 -7.47 -14.04
CA LEU A 112 -2.82 -6.49 -13.15
C LEU A 112 -4.33 -6.39 -13.37
N GLN A 113 -4.80 -6.37 -14.63
CA GLN A 113 -6.22 -6.39 -14.94
C GLN A 113 -6.93 -7.63 -14.37
N ILE A 114 -6.33 -8.81 -14.56
CA ILE A 114 -6.89 -10.07 -14.05
C ILE A 114 -6.96 -10.05 -12.52
N VAL A 115 -5.90 -9.59 -11.85
CA VAL A 115 -5.83 -9.49 -10.39
C VAL A 115 -6.88 -8.52 -9.85
N LEU A 116 -7.08 -7.37 -10.50
CA LEU A 116 -8.11 -6.41 -10.09
C LEU A 116 -9.51 -7.02 -10.22
N ASN A 117 -9.82 -7.69 -11.33
CA ASN A 117 -11.10 -8.38 -11.52
C ASN A 117 -11.34 -9.47 -10.45
N GLU A 118 -10.32 -10.26 -10.14
CA GLU A 118 -10.39 -11.31 -9.10
C GLU A 118 -10.57 -10.69 -7.72
N SER A 119 -9.89 -9.57 -7.43
CA SER A 119 -9.98 -8.85 -6.16
C SER A 119 -11.39 -8.36 -5.87
N LEU A 120 -12.15 -7.92 -6.89
CA LEU A 120 -13.57 -7.56 -6.75
C LEU A 120 -14.45 -8.74 -6.33
N SER A 121 -14.07 -9.96 -6.70
CA SER A 121 -14.79 -11.19 -6.35
C SER A 121 -14.37 -11.76 -4.98
N VAL A 122 -13.14 -11.46 -4.54
CA VAL A 122 -12.56 -11.99 -3.30
C VAL A 122 -12.79 -11.06 -2.12
N ALA A 123 -12.63 -9.73 -2.26
CA ALA A 123 -12.81 -8.77 -1.18
C ALA A 123 -14.14 -8.93 -0.41
N PRO A 124 -15.29 -9.20 -1.07
CA PRO A 124 -16.55 -9.43 -0.36
C PRO A 124 -16.64 -10.69 0.51
N LYS A 125 -15.63 -11.57 0.45
CA LYS A 125 -15.52 -12.76 1.30
C LYS A 125 -14.76 -12.48 2.59
N LEU A 126 -14.18 -11.29 2.75
CA LEU A 126 -13.38 -10.89 3.90
C LEU A 126 -14.20 -10.05 4.88
N ASN A 127 -13.85 -10.16 6.15
CA ASN A 127 -14.34 -9.23 7.19
C ASN A 127 -13.30 -8.13 7.46
N SER A 128 -13.70 -7.11 8.25
CA SER A 128 -12.82 -5.96 8.58
C SER A 128 -11.51 -6.38 9.24
N GLU A 129 -11.54 -7.39 10.14
CA GLU A 129 -10.33 -7.91 10.79
C GLU A 129 -9.34 -8.47 9.76
N GLN A 130 -9.83 -9.19 8.76
CA GLN A 130 -9.00 -9.79 7.70
C GLN A 130 -8.44 -8.72 6.75
N LEU A 131 -9.23 -7.69 6.45
CA LEU A 131 -8.77 -6.54 5.68
C LEU A 131 -7.63 -5.81 6.39
N ASP A 132 -7.76 -5.58 7.70
CA ASP A 132 -6.72 -4.97 8.52
C ASP A 132 -5.45 -5.85 8.61
N ILE A 133 -5.59 -7.18 8.76
CA ILE A 133 -4.45 -8.11 8.75
C ILE A 133 -3.68 -8.02 7.43
N LEU A 134 -4.38 -8.01 6.28
CA LEU A 134 -3.76 -7.87 4.96
C LEU A 134 -3.04 -6.53 4.82
N ALA A 135 -3.69 -5.42 5.20
CA ALA A 135 -3.11 -4.08 5.12
C ALA A 135 -1.89 -3.92 6.05
N CYS A 136 -1.95 -4.47 7.27
CA CYS A 136 -0.81 -4.46 8.18
C CYS A 136 0.39 -5.21 7.58
N CYS A 137 0.16 -6.42 7.05
CA CYS A 137 1.21 -7.21 6.40
C CYS A 137 1.78 -6.48 5.17
N PHE A 138 0.92 -5.88 4.35
CA PHE A 138 1.34 -5.09 3.19
C PHE A 138 2.23 -3.93 3.60
N ASN A 139 1.80 -3.13 4.58
CA ASN A 139 2.55 -1.94 5.02
C ASN A 139 3.89 -2.29 5.68
N VAL A 140 3.96 -3.41 6.43
CA VAL A 140 5.21 -3.85 7.07
C VAL A 140 6.17 -4.49 6.07
N CYS A 141 5.67 -5.36 5.19
CA CYS A 141 6.52 -6.27 4.41
C CYS A 141 6.73 -5.86 2.96
N TYR A 142 5.86 -5.03 2.39
CA TYR A 142 5.85 -4.73 0.95
C TYR A 142 6.00 -3.24 0.63
N THR A 143 5.93 -2.36 1.63
CA THR A 143 6.01 -0.92 1.40
C THR A 143 7.21 -0.29 2.08
N ARG A 144 7.55 0.90 1.58
CA ARG A 144 8.55 1.77 2.17
C ARG A 144 8.05 3.21 2.10
N SER A 145 8.04 3.90 3.23
CA SER A 145 7.70 5.32 3.27
C SER A 145 8.91 6.18 2.90
N LEU A 146 8.75 7.02 1.88
CA LEU A 146 9.79 7.93 1.40
C LEU A 146 9.80 9.27 2.13
N ILE A 147 8.83 9.54 2.99
CA ILE A 147 8.71 10.80 3.73
C ILE A 147 9.43 10.78 5.08
N ILE A 148 9.95 9.62 5.50
CA ILE A 148 10.69 9.47 6.75
C ILE A 148 12.03 10.19 6.63
N ARG A 149 12.28 11.15 7.54
CA ARG A 149 13.51 11.96 7.58
C ARG A 149 14.17 11.98 8.95
N ASP A 150 13.40 11.68 9.99
CA ASP A 150 13.80 11.72 11.39
C ASP A 150 12.94 10.76 12.22
N ILE A 151 13.25 10.68 13.50
CA ILE A 151 12.58 9.78 14.47
C ILE A 151 11.09 10.16 14.60
N ALA A 152 10.72 11.45 14.55
CA ALA A 152 9.34 11.87 14.73
C ALA A 152 8.46 11.48 13.53
N THR A 153 8.96 11.67 12.30
CA THR A 153 8.26 11.22 11.07
C THR A 153 8.16 9.71 10.99
N PHE A 154 9.16 8.98 11.52
CA PHE A 154 9.10 7.53 11.63
C PHE A 154 8.05 7.07 12.66
N ALA A 155 7.99 7.69 13.85
CA ALA A 155 6.95 7.41 14.84
C ALA A 155 5.54 7.66 14.28
N ASN A 156 5.34 8.74 13.52
CA ASN A 156 4.09 9.01 12.84
C ASN A 156 3.73 7.92 11.81
N TYR A 157 4.72 7.46 11.04
CA TYR A 157 4.51 6.34 10.11
C TYR A 157 4.09 5.06 10.84
N LEU A 158 4.77 4.67 11.92
CA LEU A 158 4.41 3.49 12.71
C LEU A 158 2.97 3.56 13.23
N ASN A 159 2.55 4.73 13.74
CA ASN A 159 1.20 4.91 14.28
C ASN A 159 0.14 4.91 13.17
N ASN A 160 0.37 5.64 12.08
CA ASN A 160 -0.68 5.94 11.09
C ASN A 160 -0.70 4.98 9.89
N ALA A 161 0.34 4.17 9.69
CA ALA A 161 0.40 3.22 8.58
C ALA A 161 0.50 1.75 9.03
N ILE A 162 0.90 1.47 10.27
CA ILE A 162 1.01 0.10 10.78
C ILE A 162 0.03 -0.15 11.91
N LEU A 163 0.11 0.62 13.01
CA LEU A 163 -0.68 0.34 14.22
C LEU A 163 -2.18 0.53 14.04
N ILE A 164 -2.63 1.38 13.13
CA ILE A 164 -4.08 1.53 12.84
C ILE A 164 -4.71 0.24 12.31
N PHE A 165 -3.90 -0.72 11.84
CA PHE A 165 -4.31 -2.03 11.34
C PHE A 165 -3.94 -3.18 12.29
N SER A 166 -3.30 -2.91 13.42
CA SER A 166 -2.65 -3.95 14.23
C SER A 166 -3.57 -4.66 15.23
N GLU A 167 -4.74 -4.09 15.55
CA GLU A 167 -5.64 -4.66 16.55
C GLU A 167 -6.00 -6.13 16.30
N PRO A 168 -6.39 -6.55 15.06
CA PRO A 168 -6.79 -7.91 14.80
C PRO A 168 -5.63 -8.89 14.56
N ILE A 169 -4.38 -8.48 14.70
CA ILE A 169 -3.23 -9.39 14.49
C ILE A 169 -3.30 -10.57 15.45
N ASN A 170 -3.72 -10.36 16.70
CA ASN A 170 -3.93 -11.43 17.68
C ASN A 170 -5.32 -12.07 17.56
N SER A 171 -5.87 -12.15 16.35
CA SER A 171 -7.15 -12.80 16.12
C SER A 171 -7.04 -14.34 16.06
N LYS A 172 -8.20 -15.01 15.97
CA LYS A 172 -8.27 -16.47 15.90
C LYS A 172 -7.51 -17.01 14.68
N PRO A 173 -6.83 -18.17 14.78
CA PRO A 173 -6.17 -18.81 13.64
C PRO A 173 -7.08 -19.01 12.42
N SER A 174 -8.40 -19.12 12.63
CA SER A 174 -9.38 -19.23 11.54
C SER A 174 -9.38 -18.04 10.59
N ASN A 175 -9.04 -16.82 11.05
CA ASN A 175 -8.93 -15.66 10.18
C ASN A 175 -7.78 -15.82 9.18
N TYR A 176 -6.63 -16.32 9.63
CA TYR A 176 -5.47 -16.58 8.78
C TYR A 176 -5.73 -17.75 7.81
N ASN A 177 -6.33 -18.85 8.30
CA ASN A 177 -6.71 -19.98 7.46
C ASN A 177 -7.71 -19.58 6.38
N HIS A 178 -8.64 -18.68 6.69
CA HIS A 178 -9.60 -18.18 5.70
C HIS A 178 -8.94 -17.27 4.66
N LEU A 179 -7.96 -16.42 5.04
CA LEU A 179 -7.17 -15.62 4.09
C LEU A 179 -6.41 -16.50 3.09
N GLU A 180 -5.88 -17.64 3.55
CA GLU A 180 -5.24 -18.62 2.68
C GLU A 180 -6.27 -19.33 1.79
N PHE A 181 -7.39 -19.77 2.36
CA PHE A 181 -8.47 -20.45 1.61
C PHE A 181 -9.04 -19.60 0.48
N VAL A 182 -9.22 -18.29 0.68
CA VAL A 182 -9.76 -17.39 -0.35
C VAL A 182 -8.69 -16.86 -1.31
N GLY A 183 -7.43 -17.28 -1.15
CA GLY A 183 -6.34 -16.96 -2.07
C GLY A 183 -5.73 -15.56 -1.86
N CYS A 184 -5.91 -14.92 -0.70
CA CYS A 184 -5.29 -13.62 -0.38
C CYS A 184 -3.87 -13.75 0.15
N ALA A 185 -3.55 -14.87 0.81
CA ALA A 185 -2.25 -15.12 1.42
C ALA A 185 -1.87 -16.60 1.33
N SER A 186 -0.61 -16.90 1.61
CA SER A 186 -0.14 -18.25 1.90
C SER A 186 0.67 -18.23 3.20
N ILE A 187 0.49 -19.26 4.05
CA ILE A 187 1.22 -19.41 5.29
C ILE A 187 2.42 -20.34 5.03
N ARG A 188 3.62 -19.80 5.17
CA ARG A 188 4.86 -20.53 4.84
C ARG A 188 5.59 -21.01 6.10
N THR A 189 6.52 -21.97 5.94
CA THR A 189 7.36 -22.47 7.03
C THR A 189 8.43 -21.49 7.51
N GLY A 190 8.68 -20.40 6.77
CA GLY A 190 9.60 -19.35 7.18
C GLY A 190 8.90 -18.29 8.04
N SER A 191 9.66 -17.57 8.87
CA SER A 191 9.18 -16.43 9.64
C SER A 191 9.96 -15.19 9.24
N ARG A 192 9.25 -14.08 8.99
CA ARG A 192 9.82 -12.75 8.76
C ARG A 192 9.63 -11.93 10.03
N ASP A 193 10.74 -11.49 10.63
CA ASP A 193 10.70 -10.63 11.82
C ASP A 193 10.42 -9.18 11.43
N PRO A 194 9.30 -8.57 11.87
CA PRO A 194 9.00 -7.17 11.59
C PRO A 194 10.09 -6.20 12.05
N ILE A 195 10.77 -6.48 13.17
CA ILE A 195 11.88 -5.64 13.64
C ILE A 195 13.02 -5.65 12.62
N GLN A 196 13.40 -6.84 12.14
CA GLN A 196 14.49 -6.96 11.16
C GLN A 196 14.13 -6.27 9.85
N ILE A 197 12.88 -6.42 9.38
CA ILE A 197 12.39 -5.72 8.18
C ILE A 197 12.52 -4.20 8.34
N LEU A 198 12.11 -3.66 9.51
CA LEU A 198 12.19 -2.22 9.77
C LEU A 198 13.64 -1.74 9.87
N ILE A 199 14.54 -2.50 10.53
CA ILE A 199 15.98 -2.18 10.58
C ILE A 199 16.57 -2.13 9.17
N ASP A 200 16.29 -3.14 8.33
CA ASP A 200 16.85 -3.23 6.98
C ASP A 200 16.30 -2.13 6.05
N THR A 201 15.04 -1.76 6.23
CA THR A 201 14.36 -0.75 5.41
C THR A 201 14.71 0.68 5.81
N TYR A 202 14.94 0.92 7.11
CA TYR A 202 15.12 2.26 7.69
C TYR A 202 16.39 2.36 8.53
N GLN A 203 17.52 1.85 8.01
CA GLN A 203 18.82 1.80 8.71
C GLN A 203 19.22 3.12 9.35
N ALA A 204 18.98 4.26 8.68
CA ALA A 204 19.30 5.57 9.23
C ALA A 204 18.59 5.86 10.56
N VAL A 205 17.35 5.34 10.73
CA VAL A 205 16.59 5.51 11.98
C VAL A 205 17.11 4.60 13.09
N PHE A 206 17.66 3.44 12.74
CA PHE A 206 18.18 2.45 13.69
C PHE A 206 19.71 2.53 13.88
N CYS A 207 20.39 3.49 13.25
CA CYS A 207 21.82 3.71 13.44
C CYS A 207 22.06 4.53 14.72
N LYS A 208 22.86 3.96 15.65
CA LYS A 208 23.26 4.61 16.91
C LYS A 208 24.27 5.75 16.71
N GLY A 209 24.78 5.90 15.47
CA GLY A 209 25.86 6.82 15.16
C GLY A 209 27.25 6.31 15.52
N TYR A 210 28.26 6.90 14.91
CA TYR A 210 29.66 6.57 15.14
C TYR A 210 30.52 7.83 15.15
N PRO A 211 31.71 7.79 15.83
CA PRO A 211 32.62 8.91 15.85
C PRO A 211 33.22 9.16 14.46
N VAL A 212 33.60 10.40 14.16
CA VAL A 212 34.21 10.77 12.87
C VAL A 212 35.44 9.92 12.54
N ASP A 213 36.20 9.50 13.54
CA ASP A 213 37.38 8.65 13.35
C ASP A 213 37.06 7.28 12.75
N ALA A 214 35.85 6.79 12.88
CA ALA A 214 35.42 5.51 12.30
C ALA A 214 35.51 5.48 10.76
N ILE A 215 35.41 6.64 10.10
CA ILE A 215 35.52 6.75 8.65
C ILE A 215 36.86 7.30 8.17
N LYS A 216 37.82 7.56 9.07
CA LYS A 216 39.07 8.22 8.75
C LYS A 216 39.87 7.50 7.67
N ALA A 217 39.92 6.18 7.67
CA ALA A 217 40.61 5.40 6.65
C ALA A 217 40.02 5.59 5.24
N ILE A 218 38.71 5.79 5.14
CA ILE A 218 38.03 6.08 3.86
C ILE A 218 38.24 7.54 3.49
N GLU A 219 38.15 8.46 4.47
CA GLU A 219 38.31 9.91 4.26
C GLU A 219 39.72 10.28 3.77
N ASP A 220 40.76 9.61 4.28
CA ASP A 220 42.13 9.81 3.84
C ASP A 220 42.35 9.45 2.35
N ILE A 221 41.53 8.54 1.80
CA ILE A 221 41.54 8.13 0.39
C ILE A 221 40.60 9.02 -0.43
N GLU A 222 39.40 9.28 0.08
CA GLU A 222 38.31 9.98 -0.61
C GLU A 222 37.62 10.99 0.36
N PRO A 223 38.09 12.23 0.40
CA PRO A 223 37.52 13.25 1.29
C PRO A 223 36.05 13.58 1.04
N SER A 224 35.51 13.26 -0.16
CA SER A 224 34.10 13.46 -0.49
C SER A 224 33.17 12.59 0.36
N ILE A 225 33.69 11.59 1.07
CA ILE A 225 32.92 10.72 1.95
C ILE A 225 32.15 11.49 3.02
N ARG A 226 32.64 12.64 3.46
CA ARG A 226 31.92 13.51 4.40
C ARG A 226 30.61 14.05 3.88
N LYS A 227 30.46 14.24 2.55
CA LYS A 227 29.26 14.79 1.92
C LYS A 227 28.06 13.82 2.00
N VAL A 228 28.32 12.55 2.23
CA VAL A 228 27.27 11.51 2.37
C VAL A 228 26.93 11.20 3.82
N HIS A 229 27.47 11.98 4.77
CA HIS A 229 27.18 11.86 6.20
C HIS A 229 26.27 12.99 6.68
N ILE A 230 25.51 12.68 7.71
CA ILE A 230 24.67 13.61 8.47
C ILE A 230 24.99 13.45 9.97
N PRO A 231 24.66 14.45 10.81
CA PRO A 231 24.63 14.24 12.26
C PRO A 231 23.71 13.06 12.59
N CYS A 232 24.10 12.23 13.55
CA CYS A 232 23.27 11.08 13.94
C CYS A 232 21.92 11.53 14.50
N LEU A 233 20.86 10.82 14.14
CA LEU A 233 19.48 11.14 14.55
C LEU A 233 19.25 10.95 16.06
N HIS A 234 20.09 10.16 16.73
CA HIS A 234 20.01 9.88 18.17
C HIS A 234 20.94 10.76 19.00
N ASP A 235 22.13 11.10 18.47
CA ASP A 235 23.15 11.89 19.16
C ASP A 235 23.90 12.76 18.14
N SER A 236 23.65 14.05 18.15
CA SER A 236 24.25 15.00 17.20
C SER A 236 25.77 15.19 17.36
N SER A 237 26.40 14.64 18.42
CA SER A 237 27.85 14.60 18.57
C SER A 237 28.52 13.50 17.72
N LEU A 238 27.72 12.56 17.21
CA LEU A 238 28.11 11.48 16.32
C LEU A 238 27.65 11.73 14.89
N ILE A 239 28.18 10.97 13.94
CA ILE A 239 27.76 10.97 12.55
C ILE A 239 27.16 9.65 12.15
N GLN A 240 26.41 9.64 11.06
CA GLN A 240 25.87 8.45 10.40
C GLN A 240 25.79 8.67 8.88
N ALA A 241 25.72 7.58 8.12
CA ALA A 241 25.41 7.67 6.68
C ALA A 241 24.01 8.28 6.46
N GLY A 242 23.91 9.21 5.51
CA GLY A 242 22.65 9.93 5.23
C GLY A 242 21.61 9.12 4.45
N GLY A 243 21.97 7.94 3.95
CA GLY A 243 21.05 7.06 3.23
C GLY A 243 20.19 6.23 4.17
N MET A 244 18.92 6.02 3.79
CA MET A 244 17.96 5.29 4.60
C MET A 244 18.23 3.77 4.63
N ASP A 245 18.87 3.25 3.59
CA ASP A 245 19.30 1.84 3.44
C ASP A 245 20.59 1.76 2.60
N ASP A 246 21.13 0.55 2.42
CA ASP A 246 22.36 0.32 1.67
C ASP A 246 22.29 0.84 0.23
N ASN A 247 21.14 0.68 -0.45
CA ASN A 247 20.98 1.14 -1.83
C ASN A 247 21.01 2.67 -1.92
N THR A 248 20.36 3.36 -0.99
CA THR A 248 20.40 4.82 -0.93
C THR A 248 21.78 5.34 -0.56
N ILE A 249 22.52 4.67 0.33
CA ILE A 249 23.92 4.98 0.64
C ILE A 249 24.78 4.83 -0.63
N LYS A 250 24.67 3.71 -1.36
CA LYS A 250 25.38 3.50 -2.64
C LYS A 250 25.08 4.59 -3.66
N ASN A 251 23.80 4.93 -3.83
CA ASN A 251 23.38 6.00 -4.74
C ASN A 251 23.94 7.37 -4.36
N MET A 252 23.98 7.69 -3.06
CA MET A 252 24.59 8.94 -2.57
C MET A 252 26.09 8.95 -2.82
N CYS A 253 26.79 7.85 -2.56
CA CYS A 253 28.23 7.69 -2.84
C CYS A 253 28.51 7.87 -4.35
N SER A 254 27.76 7.20 -5.20
CA SER A 254 27.91 7.31 -6.67
C SER A 254 27.73 8.76 -7.14
N LYS A 255 26.70 9.47 -6.66
CA LYS A 255 26.47 10.89 -6.97
C LYS A 255 27.58 11.80 -6.45
N ALA A 256 28.26 11.43 -5.38
CA ALA A 256 29.41 12.15 -4.83
C ALA A 256 30.75 11.79 -5.51
N GLY A 257 30.74 10.88 -6.49
CA GLY A 257 31.95 10.40 -7.18
C GLY A 257 32.77 9.37 -6.40
N ILE A 258 32.21 8.80 -5.34
CA ILE A 258 32.84 7.79 -4.49
C ILE A 258 32.73 6.43 -5.14
N SER A 259 33.85 5.66 -5.17
CA SER A 259 33.86 4.31 -5.76
C SER A 259 32.94 3.33 -5.03
N GLU A 260 32.48 2.31 -5.74
CA GLU A 260 31.63 1.27 -5.15
C GLU A 260 32.33 0.51 -4.01
N GLU A 261 33.64 0.33 -4.11
CA GLU A 261 34.44 -0.31 -3.06
C GLU A 261 34.37 0.48 -1.74
N LEU A 262 34.57 1.79 -1.79
CA LEU A 262 34.50 2.67 -0.63
C LEU A 262 33.08 2.80 -0.11
N ALA A 263 32.08 2.80 -1.00
CA ALA A 263 30.66 2.76 -0.61
C ALA A 263 30.33 1.48 0.17
N ASN A 264 30.83 0.32 -0.28
CA ASN A 264 30.66 -0.94 0.44
C ASN A 264 31.35 -0.94 1.81
N GLN A 265 32.55 -0.33 1.92
CA GLN A 265 33.22 -0.17 3.21
C GLN A 265 32.41 0.72 4.16
N LEU A 266 31.86 1.84 3.67
CA LEU A 266 30.98 2.69 4.46
C LEU A 266 29.74 1.95 4.96
N ILE A 267 29.11 1.15 4.10
CA ILE A 267 27.96 0.31 4.48
C ILE A 267 28.32 -0.66 5.59
N GLN A 268 29.50 -1.30 5.53
CA GLN A 268 29.95 -2.20 6.59
C GLN A 268 30.18 -1.46 7.91
N ILE A 269 30.75 -0.25 7.88
CA ILE A 269 30.85 0.59 9.07
C ILE A 269 29.47 0.91 9.62
N ASN A 270 28.54 1.43 8.78
CA ASN A 270 27.18 1.78 9.21
C ASN A 270 26.46 0.60 9.87
N ARG A 271 26.57 -0.60 9.30
CA ARG A 271 25.95 -1.82 9.82
C ARG A 271 26.47 -2.23 11.21
N GLN A 272 27.73 -1.95 11.54
CA GLN A 272 28.30 -2.24 12.89
C GLN A 272 27.66 -1.40 13.99
N TYR A 273 27.08 -0.26 13.61
CA TYR A 273 26.45 0.67 14.55
C TYR A 273 24.92 0.64 14.49
N LEU A 274 24.33 -0.30 13.76
CA LEU A 274 22.89 -0.52 13.84
C LEU A 274 22.50 -1.09 15.21
N MET A 275 21.32 -0.75 15.66
CA MET A 275 20.70 -1.37 16.83
C MET A 275 20.53 -2.88 16.59
N ASN A 276 20.81 -3.69 17.60
CA ASN A 276 20.37 -5.07 17.62
C ASN A 276 18.85 -5.15 17.85
N GLN A 277 18.25 -6.34 17.73
CA GLN A 277 16.81 -6.53 17.87
C GLN A 277 16.25 -6.08 19.23
N GLN A 278 17.00 -6.30 20.32
CA GLN A 278 16.59 -5.87 21.66
C GLN A 278 16.60 -4.34 21.78
N GLU A 279 17.69 -3.69 21.35
CA GLU A 279 17.81 -2.23 21.34
C GLU A 279 16.72 -1.59 20.44
N ALA A 280 16.48 -2.18 19.26
CA ALA A 280 15.45 -1.72 18.35
C ALA A 280 14.04 -1.86 18.94
N ARG A 281 13.74 -2.97 19.63
CA ARG A 281 12.46 -3.16 20.31
C ARG A 281 12.23 -2.12 21.41
N GLU A 282 13.25 -1.84 22.22
CA GLU A 282 13.18 -0.80 23.27
C GLU A 282 12.99 0.58 22.66
N PHE A 283 13.75 0.91 21.61
CA PHE A 283 13.61 2.16 20.88
C PHE A 283 12.19 2.32 20.29
N LEU A 284 11.68 1.30 19.60
CA LEU A 284 10.33 1.30 19.05
C LEU A 284 9.26 1.50 20.13
N GLY A 285 9.42 0.86 21.30
CA GLY A 285 8.51 1.05 22.44
C GLY A 285 8.53 2.48 23.00
N ASN A 286 9.68 3.14 22.98
CA ASN A 286 9.84 4.51 23.46
C ASN A 286 9.17 5.53 22.54
N ILE A 287 9.29 5.35 21.21
CA ILE A 287 8.71 6.30 20.23
C ILE A 287 7.26 5.98 19.85
N CYS A 288 6.83 4.73 20.05
CA CYS A 288 5.52 4.23 19.68
C CYS A 288 5.06 3.16 20.68
N PRO A 289 4.44 3.54 21.82
CA PRO A 289 4.17 2.61 22.94
C PRO A 289 3.30 1.38 22.59
N GLY A 290 2.48 1.45 21.52
CA GLY A 290 1.69 0.32 21.04
C GLY A 290 2.49 -0.73 20.26
N PHE A 291 3.69 -0.39 19.80
CA PHE A 291 4.46 -1.23 18.89
C PHE A 291 4.97 -2.54 19.51
N PRO A 292 5.45 -2.57 20.79
CA PRO A 292 5.84 -3.84 21.43
C PRO A 292 4.71 -4.87 21.48
N LYS A 293 3.46 -4.42 21.75
CA LYS A 293 2.29 -5.31 21.71
C LYS A 293 2.05 -5.89 20.32
N PHE A 294 2.12 -5.07 19.27
CA PHE A 294 2.03 -5.55 17.89
C PHE A 294 3.08 -6.62 17.59
N LEU A 295 4.34 -6.42 18.00
CA LEU A 295 5.41 -7.39 17.81
C LEU A 295 5.14 -8.72 18.52
N ASP A 296 4.61 -8.68 19.75
CA ASP A 296 4.23 -9.88 20.50
C ASP A 296 3.07 -10.61 19.83
N ASP A 297 2.04 -9.88 19.40
CA ASP A 297 0.90 -10.44 18.68
C ASP A 297 1.34 -11.08 17.36
N ALA A 298 2.21 -10.42 16.60
CA ALA A 298 2.76 -10.95 15.35
C ALA A 298 3.60 -12.22 15.56
N ALA A 299 4.39 -12.29 16.64
CA ALA A 299 5.22 -13.46 16.96
C ALA A 299 4.39 -14.68 17.39
N ASN A 300 3.21 -14.47 17.98
CA ASN A 300 2.33 -15.51 18.50
C ASN A 300 1.24 -15.97 17.52
N THR A 301 1.25 -15.45 16.28
CA THR A 301 0.26 -15.75 15.25
C THR A 301 0.93 -16.12 13.92
N PRO A 302 0.19 -16.62 12.91
CA PRO A 302 0.73 -16.86 11.58
C PRO A 302 1.19 -15.61 10.83
N PHE A 303 1.01 -14.40 11.37
CA PHE A 303 1.34 -13.14 10.73
C PHE A 303 2.78 -13.10 10.18
N ASN A 304 3.77 -13.49 10.99
CA ASN A 304 5.17 -13.49 10.58
C ASN A 304 5.51 -14.50 9.47
N SER A 305 4.65 -15.51 9.27
CA SER A 305 4.79 -16.55 8.25
C SER A 305 3.90 -16.31 7.03
N MET A 306 3.09 -15.24 7.05
CA MET A 306 2.13 -14.93 6.00
C MET A 306 2.79 -14.19 4.85
N GLU A 307 2.57 -14.66 3.62
CA GLU A 307 3.00 -14.02 2.37
C GLU A 307 1.77 -13.69 1.54
N LEU A 308 1.64 -12.43 1.10
CA LEU A 308 0.48 -12.00 0.32
C LEU A 308 0.58 -12.50 -1.13
N THR A 309 -0.55 -12.92 -1.69
CA THR A 309 -0.71 -13.11 -3.14
C THR A 309 -0.93 -11.77 -3.84
N SER A 310 -0.89 -11.74 -5.18
CA SER A 310 -1.23 -10.53 -5.94
C SER A 310 -2.64 -10.00 -5.61
N VAL A 311 -3.62 -10.89 -5.40
CA VAL A 311 -4.98 -10.52 -4.98
C VAL A 311 -4.97 -9.93 -3.58
N GLY A 312 -4.25 -10.56 -2.63
CA GLY A 312 -4.08 -10.04 -1.28
C GLY A 312 -3.40 -8.67 -1.27
N ILE A 313 -2.39 -8.46 -2.10
CA ILE A 313 -1.71 -7.17 -2.27
C ILE A 313 -2.69 -6.11 -2.80
N ALA A 314 -3.47 -6.42 -3.84
CA ALA A 314 -4.41 -5.46 -4.43
C ALA A 314 -5.49 -5.02 -3.42
N ILE A 315 -6.05 -5.95 -2.64
CA ILE A 315 -7.04 -5.65 -1.59
C ILE A 315 -6.40 -4.85 -0.45
N ALA A 316 -5.22 -5.28 0.02
CA ALA A 316 -4.48 -4.58 1.08
C ALA A 316 -4.08 -3.16 0.68
N HIS A 317 -3.65 -2.98 -0.56
CA HIS A 317 -3.31 -1.68 -1.14
C HIS A 317 -4.52 -0.74 -1.16
N ALA A 318 -5.68 -1.20 -1.66
CA ALA A 318 -6.91 -0.42 -1.67
C ALA A 318 -7.35 -0.03 -0.24
N HIS A 319 -7.28 -0.97 0.73
CA HIS A 319 -7.62 -0.70 2.12
C HIS A 319 -6.62 0.27 2.78
N SER A 320 -5.31 0.12 2.53
CA SER A 320 -4.28 1.04 3.03
C SER A 320 -4.43 2.44 2.45
N ARG A 321 -4.81 2.57 1.17
CA ARG A 321 -5.08 3.86 0.54
C ARG A 321 -6.22 4.59 1.23
N LYS A 322 -7.32 3.90 1.52
CA LYS A 322 -8.50 4.49 2.15
C LYS A 322 -8.29 4.83 3.63
N LYS A 323 -7.67 3.95 4.42
CA LYS A 323 -7.55 4.09 5.88
C LYS A 323 -6.29 4.81 6.33
N ALA A 324 -5.16 4.63 5.61
CA ALA A 324 -3.87 5.22 5.95
C ALA A 324 -3.42 6.35 5.01
N GLY A 325 -4.16 6.64 3.95
CA GLY A 325 -3.76 7.64 2.95
C GLY A 325 -2.52 7.23 2.15
N PHE A 326 -2.29 5.93 2.00
CA PHE A 326 -1.18 5.40 1.20
C PHE A 326 -1.39 5.72 -0.28
N ASP A 327 -0.42 6.38 -0.92
CA ASP A 327 -0.52 6.82 -2.31
C ASP A 327 0.68 6.31 -3.12
N ALA A 328 0.50 5.17 -3.77
CA ALA A 328 1.45 4.60 -4.73
C ALA A 328 0.69 3.80 -5.78
N ASP A 329 1.25 3.65 -6.97
CA ASP A 329 0.63 2.87 -8.04
C ASP A 329 0.76 1.37 -7.76
N LEU A 330 -0.35 0.63 -7.89
CA LEU A 330 -0.40 -0.81 -7.62
C LEU A 330 0.53 -1.62 -8.54
N SER A 331 0.81 -1.11 -9.75
CA SER A 331 1.73 -1.77 -10.72
C SER A 331 3.17 -1.94 -10.21
N ILE A 332 3.52 -1.30 -9.09
CA ILE A 332 4.83 -1.51 -8.44
C ILE A 332 4.97 -2.95 -7.93
N TRP A 333 3.85 -3.61 -7.59
CA TRP A 333 3.84 -4.93 -6.95
C TRP A 333 3.31 -6.07 -7.84
N ILE A 334 2.66 -5.75 -8.98
CA ILE A 334 1.97 -6.75 -9.83
C ILE A 334 2.40 -6.65 -11.28
#